data_e854f8924c2822521264c262f51f8769
#
_entry.id   e854f8924c2822521264c262f51f8769
#
_cell.length_a   1.000
_cell.length_b   1.000
_cell.length_c   1.000
_cell.angle_alpha   90.00
_cell.angle_beta   90.00
_cell.angle_gamma   90.00
#
_symmetry.space_group_name_H-M   'P 1'
#
loop_
_entity.id
_entity.type
_entity.pdbx_description
1 polymer ?
#
loop_
_entity_poly.entity_id
_entity_poly.type
_entity_poly.pdbx_seq_one_letter_code
_entity_poly.pdbx_strand_id
1 'polypeptide(L)'
;MKKLLFLLATVMLLPSALRAQEDADFRMEIGGGIGGSFYMGDLNNKMFAGPRPAVGAYWRYLFDHYSSLKVNLTWAGVKGSTEDQDYFYPIDPNSGEVAEKPLKAHFSGSVIDLSCMYEINFFPYGYYQDFFGHKRLTPFLQFGVGMTYGTVGKAASLNVPVGLGVKYRASKRLNVSFDWAMHFTMNDKIDGLEDPLGIKSSGFKNKDHYGVALLTLTYSFAPRCPNCNKAK
;
A
#
# COMPACT_ATOMS: atom_id res chain seq x y z
N MET A 1 -17.68 0.66 -16.69
CA MET A 1 -17.82 0.23 -15.30
C MET A 1 -18.13 -1.27 -15.15
N LYS A 2 -19.20 -1.82 -15.75
CA LYS A 2 -19.56 -3.26 -15.63
C LYS A 2 -18.45 -4.22 -16.06
N LYS A 3 -17.69 -3.92 -17.14
CA LYS A 3 -16.56 -4.76 -17.63
C LYS A 3 -15.37 -4.77 -16.65
N LEU A 4 -15.09 -3.65 -15.98
CA LEU A 4 -14.02 -3.56 -14.99
C LEU A 4 -14.37 -4.34 -13.71
N LEU A 5 -15.63 -4.27 -13.28
CA LEU A 5 -16.14 -5.03 -12.14
C LEU A 5 -16.08 -6.54 -12.38
N PHE A 6 -16.39 -6.96 -13.62
CA PHE A 6 -16.30 -8.37 -14.04
C PHE A 6 -14.85 -8.86 -14.06
N LEU A 7 -13.93 -8.05 -14.54
CA LEU A 7 -12.50 -8.37 -14.54
C LEU A 7 -11.96 -8.50 -13.11
N LEU A 8 -12.35 -7.58 -12.20
CA LEU A 8 -11.97 -7.61 -10.78
C LEU A 8 -12.54 -8.86 -10.07
N ALA A 9 -13.80 -9.22 -10.36
CA ALA A 9 -14.43 -10.42 -9.83
C ALA A 9 -13.76 -11.71 -10.34
N THR A 10 -13.33 -11.74 -11.60
CA THR A 10 -12.64 -12.90 -12.20
C THR A 10 -11.25 -13.07 -11.59
N VAL A 11 -10.53 -11.98 -11.31
CA VAL A 11 -9.22 -12.02 -10.64
C VAL A 11 -9.36 -12.48 -9.19
N MET A 12 -10.45 -12.14 -8.51
CA MET A 12 -10.72 -12.60 -7.13
C MET A 12 -11.10 -14.10 -7.05
N LEU A 13 -11.56 -14.70 -8.16
CA LEU A 13 -11.94 -16.13 -8.23
C LEU A 13 -10.75 -17.05 -8.58
N LEU A 14 -9.66 -16.52 -9.14
CA LEU A 14 -8.46 -17.29 -9.50
C LEU A 14 -7.78 -18.05 -8.35
N PRO A 15 -7.76 -17.56 -7.08
CA PRO A 15 -7.10 -18.30 -5.98
C PRO A 15 -7.76 -19.62 -5.61
N SER A 16 -9.02 -19.82 -5.97
CA SER A 16 -9.73 -21.06 -5.61
C SER A 16 -9.36 -22.29 -6.45
N ALA A 17 -8.71 -22.07 -7.61
CA ALA A 17 -8.30 -23.15 -8.50
C ALA A 17 -6.90 -23.75 -8.17
N LEU A 18 -6.12 -23.09 -7.32
CA LEU A 18 -4.73 -23.47 -6.99
C LEU A 18 -4.59 -24.32 -5.69
N ARG A 19 -5.61 -25.05 -5.33
CA ARG A 19 -5.63 -25.87 -4.10
C ARG A 19 -4.71 -27.10 -4.09
N ALA A 20 -3.80 -27.23 -5.04
CA ALA A 20 -2.81 -28.30 -5.07
C ALA A 20 -1.46 -27.89 -4.40
N GLN A 21 -1.41 -26.72 -3.77
CA GLN A 21 -0.18 -26.19 -3.18
C GLN A 21 -0.01 -26.59 -1.72
N GLU A 22 1.21 -26.94 -1.38
CA GLU A 22 1.61 -27.25 -0.02
C GLU A 22 1.36 -26.11 0.94
N ASP A 23 0.88 -26.47 2.11
CA ASP A 23 0.53 -25.50 3.15
C ASP A 23 1.77 -24.89 3.81
N ALA A 24 1.76 -23.58 4.00
CA ALA A 24 2.81 -22.87 4.72
C ALA A 24 3.05 -23.43 6.14
N ASP A 25 4.30 -23.51 6.59
CA ASP A 25 4.69 -24.01 7.93
C ASP A 25 3.97 -23.28 9.08
N PHE A 26 3.72 -21.99 8.90
CA PHE A 26 3.01 -21.11 9.82
C PHE A 26 1.87 -20.42 9.08
N ARG A 27 0.75 -20.23 9.77
CA ARG A 27 -0.43 -19.60 9.17
C ARG A 27 -0.46 -18.09 9.33
N MET A 28 0.22 -17.56 10.33
CA MET A 28 0.10 -16.14 10.70
C MET A 28 1.45 -15.52 10.96
N GLU A 29 1.55 -14.26 10.60
CA GLU A 29 2.69 -13.39 10.92
C GLU A 29 2.17 -12.08 11.49
N ILE A 30 2.89 -11.55 12.46
CA ILE A 30 2.65 -10.22 13.04
C ILE A 30 3.98 -9.46 13.08
N GLY A 31 3.94 -8.19 12.84
CA GLY A 31 5.14 -7.37 12.90
C GLY A 31 4.89 -5.92 12.61
N GLY A 32 5.98 -5.20 12.44
CA GLY A 32 5.96 -3.79 12.14
C GLY A 32 7.20 -3.39 11.35
N GLY A 33 7.18 -2.16 10.88
CA GLY A 33 8.24 -1.60 10.08
C GLY A 33 8.34 -0.10 10.21
N ILE A 34 9.49 0.39 9.78
CA ILE A 34 9.81 1.80 9.70
C ILE A 34 10.32 2.13 8.31
N GLY A 35 10.14 3.35 7.88
CA GLY A 35 10.60 3.74 6.55
C GLY A 35 10.24 5.17 6.20
N GLY A 36 9.94 5.38 4.93
CA GLY A 36 9.61 6.69 4.40
C GLY A 36 8.35 6.69 3.54
N SER A 37 7.78 7.86 3.43
CA SER A 37 6.63 8.14 2.59
C SER A 37 6.87 9.40 1.76
N PHE A 38 6.14 9.53 0.67
CA PHE A 38 6.13 10.71 -0.18
C PHE A 38 4.72 10.95 -0.72
N TYR A 39 4.41 12.20 -0.94
CA TYR A 39 3.14 12.64 -1.48
C TYR A 39 3.24 12.91 -2.98
N MET A 40 2.18 12.60 -3.71
CA MET A 40 1.97 12.94 -5.12
C MET A 40 0.54 13.47 -5.30
N GLY A 41 0.42 14.69 -5.75
CA GLY A 41 -0.85 15.37 -5.96
C GLY A 41 -0.61 16.78 -6.50
N ASP A 42 -1.57 17.68 -6.34
CA ASP A 42 -1.53 19.02 -6.91
C ASP A 42 -0.32 19.84 -6.47
N LEU A 43 0.13 19.67 -5.24
CA LEU A 43 1.29 20.38 -4.68
C LEU A 43 2.64 19.68 -4.89
N ASN A 44 2.66 18.48 -5.47
CA ASN A 44 3.90 17.76 -5.79
C ASN A 44 3.67 16.68 -6.84
N ASN A 45 4.21 16.88 -8.04
CA ASN A 45 4.15 15.90 -9.12
C ASN A 45 5.45 15.08 -9.29
N LYS A 46 6.46 15.30 -8.44
CA LYS A 46 7.72 14.55 -8.47
C LYS A 46 7.66 13.36 -7.51
N MET A 47 7.89 12.18 -8.03
CA MET A 47 8.00 10.97 -7.23
C MET A 47 9.22 11.08 -6.30
N PHE A 48 9.09 10.64 -5.05
CA PHE A 48 10.11 10.68 -4.00
C PHE A 48 10.56 12.07 -3.56
N ALA A 49 9.84 13.15 -3.90
CA ALA A 49 10.14 14.47 -3.38
C ALA A 49 9.64 14.64 -1.94
N GLY A 50 10.45 15.29 -1.11
CA GLY A 50 10.11 15.61 0.28
C GLY A 50 9.81 14.38 1.16
N PRO A 51 10.69 13.36 1.21
CA PRO A 51 10.41 12.15 1.97
C PRO A 51 10.17 12.46 3.45
N ARG A 52 9.18 11.77 4.03
CA ARG A 52 8.79 11.89 5.43
C ARG A 52 8.84 10.52 6.11
N PRO A 53 9.00 10.46 7.44
CA PRO A 53 8.98 9.21 8.15
C PRO A 53 7.63 8.52 8.06
N ALA A 54 7.68 7.18 8.00
CA ALA A 54 6.51 6.32 8.06
C ALA A 54 6.78 5.16 9.00
N VAL A 55 5.73 4.72 9.70
CA VAL A 55 5.75 3.54 10.54
C VAL A 55 4.49 2.73 10.28
N GLY A 56 4.62 1.40 10.33
CA GLY A 56 3.49 0.51 10.11
C GLY A 56 3.53 -0.70 11.01
N ALA A 57 2.35 -1.21 11.32
CA ALA A 57 2.15 -2.49 11.97
C ALA A 57 1.24 -3.33 11.10
N TYR A 58 1.47 -4.62 11.02
CA TYR A 58 0.64 -5.48 10.20
C TYR A 58 0.52 -6.90 10.75
N TRP A 59 -0.58 -7.50 10.36
CA TRP A 59 -0.89 -8.90 10.52
C TRP A 59 -1.05 -9.53 9.14
N ARG A 60 -0.45 -10.71 8.95
CA ARG A 60 -0.52 -11.45 7.68
C ARG A 60 -1.03 -12.85 7.93
N TYR A 61 -1.96 -13.28 7.08
CA TYR A 61 -2.44 -14.66 7.03
C TYR A 61 -1.91 -15.33 5.76
N LEU A 62 -1.18 -16.42 5.92
CA LEU A 62 -0.60 -17.18 4.83
C LEU A 62 -1.57 -18.28 4.41
N PHE A 63 -2.07 -18.21 3.19
CA PHE A 63 -2.89 -19.28 2.61
C PHE A 63 -2.01 -20.46 2.23
N ASP A 64 -0.91 -20.18 1.55
CA ASP A 64 0.11 -21.11 1.08
C ASP A 64 1.50 -20.40 0.97
N HIS A 65 2.48 -21.06 0.35
CA HIS A 65 3.82 -20.50 0.13
C HIS A 65 3.87 -19.39 -0.90
N TYR A 66 2.83 -19.24 -1.75
CA TYR A 66 2.77 -18.24 -2.83
C TYR A 66 1.83 -17.09 -2.53
N SER A 67 0.87 -17.27 -1.61
CA SER A 67 -0.18 -16.28 -1.39
C SER A 67 -0.44 -15.98 0.08
N SER A 68 -0.73 -14.71 0.36
CA SER A 68 -1.07 -14.25 1.70
C SER A 68 -1.98 -13.03 1.68
N LEU A 69 -2.72 -12.84 2.75
CA LEU A 69 -3.53 -11.66 3.02
C LEU A 69 -2.84 -10.85 4.12
N LYS A 70 -2.58 -9.58 3.87
CA LYS A 70 -1.96 -8.66 4.82
C LYS A 70 -2.93 -7.55 5.20
N VAL A 71 -3.21 -7.40 6.49
CA VAL A 71 -3.89 -6.22 7.05
C VAL A 71 -2.81 -5.31 7.62
N ASN A 72 -2.79 -4.07 7.17
CA ASN A 72 -1.76 -3.10 7.46
C ASN A 72 -2.37 -1.83 8.08
N LEU A 73 -1.81 -1.38 9.19
CA LEU A 73 -2.09 -0.08 9.79
C LEU A 73 -0.82 0.76 9.70
N THR A 74 -0.86 1.84 8.95
CA THR A 74 0.30 2.71 8.67
C THR A 74 0.02 4.13 9.08
N TRP A 75 0.98 4.75 9.76
CA TRP A 75 1.10 6.19 9.89
C TRP A 75 2.22 6.67 8.98
N ALA A 76 1.96 7.67 8.16
CA ALA A 76 2.92 8.20 7.22
C ALA A 76 2.86 9.73 7.18
N GLY A 77 4.00 10.40 7.30
CA GLY A 77 4.11 11.83 7.08
C GLY A 77 3.94 12.16 5.60
N VAL A 78 3.31 13.27 5.28
CA VAL A 78 3.17 13.77 3.91
C VAL A 78 3.52 15.25 3.83
N LYS A 79 4.19 15.65 2.75
CA LYS A 79 4.57 17.04 2.50
C LYS A 79 4.46 17.32 1.01
N GLY A 80 3.88 18.46 0.65
CA GLY A 80 3.90 19.00 -0.69
C GLY A 80 4.35 20.46 -0.68
N SER A 81 4.99 20.91 -1.78
CA SER A 81 5.42 22.28 -1.97
C SER A 81 5.43 22.59 -3.46
N THR A 82 4.95 23.78 -3.82
CA THR A 82 4.99 24.33 -5.17
C THR A 82 6.14 25.32 -5.37
N GLU A 83 7.08 25.42 -4.42
CA GLU A 83 8.20 26.39 -4.50
C GLU A 83 9.05 26.24 -5.77
N ASP A 84 9.21 24.99 -6.24
CA ASP A 84 9.95 24.64 -7.46
C ASP A 84 9.04 24.57 -8.71
N GLN A 85 7.78 25.02 -8.61
CA GLN A 85 6.79 24.95 -9.69
C GLN A 85 6.39 26.37 -10.11
N ASP A 86 6.78 26.80 -11.32
CA ASP A 86 6.43 28.12 -11.87
C ASP A 86 5.07 28.14 -12.59
N TYR A 87 4.33 27.02 -12.55
CA TYR A 87 3.07 26.83 -13.29
C TYR A 87 1.85 26.59 -12.40
N PHE A 88 1.93 26.77 -11.07
CA PHE A 88 0.80 26.61 -10.18
C PHE A 88 0.00 27.91 -10.09
N TYR A 89 -1.07 28.02 -10.87
CA TYR A 89 -2.02 29.13 -10.89
C TYR A 89 -3.39 28.66 -10.36
N PRO A 90 -3.62 28.74 -9.05
CA PRO A 90 -4.88 28.30 -8.47
C PRO A 90 -6.04 29.22 -8.86
N ILE A 91 -7.24 28.67 -8.89
CA ILE A 91 -8.48 29.41 -9.08
C ILE A 91 -8.97 29.87 -7.72
N ASP A 92 -9.29 31.16 -7.59
CA ASP A 92 -9.94 31.69 -6.39
C ASP A 92 -11.36 31.10 -6.27
N PRO A 93 -11.67 30.36 -5.19
CA PRO A 93 -12.98 29.73 -5.02
C PRO A 93 -14.14 30.73 -4.89
N ASN A 94 -13.86 32.00 -4.58
CA ASN A 94 -14.87 33.02 -4.41
C ASN A 94 -15.14 33.80 -5.70
N SER A 95 -14.11 34.13 -6.49
CA SER A 95 -14.26 34.92 -7.72
C SER A 95 -14.31 34.06 -8.98
N GLY A 96 -13.79 32.82 -8.93
CA GLY A 96 -13.64 31.96 -10.09
C GLY A 96 -12.52 32.41 -11.05
N GLU A 97 -11.73 33.39 -10.66
CA GLU A 97 -10.63 33.94 -11.48
C GLU A 97 -9.33 33.15 -11.24
N VAL A 98 -8.55 32.98 -12.30
CA VAL A 98 -7.22 32.38 -12.22
C VAL A 98 -6.23 33.37 -11.63
N ALA A 99 -5.40 32.94 -10.69
CA ALA A 99 -4.37 33.80 -10.10
C ALA A 99 -3.46 34.39 -11.18
N GLU A 100 -3.19 35.71 -11.14
CA GLU A 100 -2.31 36.40 -12.10
C GLU A 100 -0.84 35.98 -11.96
N LYS A 101 -0.45 35.45 -10.81
CA LYS A 101 0.91 35.00 -10.51
C LYS A 101 0.90 33.58 -9.93
N PRO A 102 1.95 32.78 -10.18
CA PRO A 102 2.06 31.45 -9.58
C PRO A 102 2.09 31.56 -8.06
N LEU A 103 1.21 30.83 -7.39
CA LEU A 103 1.15 30.82 -5.94
C LEU A 103 2.13 29.77 -5.38
N LYS A 104 2.95 30.22 -4.44
CA LYS A 104 3.82 29.31 -3.68
C LYS A 104 3.07 28.80 -2.45
N ALA A 105 2.62 27.56 -2.52
CA ALA A 105 1.92 26.87 -1.44
C ALA A 105 2.76 25.70 -0.92
N HIS A 106 2.64 25.42 0.37
CA HIS A 106 3.24 24.26 0.99
C HIS A 106 2.31 23.70 2.07
N PHE A 107 2.31 22.40 2.22
CA PHE A 107 1.64 21.74 3.33
C PHE A 107 2.54 20.68 3.95
N SER A 108 2.30 20.38 5.21
CA SER A 108 2.95 19.29 5.94
C SER A 108 1.94 18.68 6.90
N GLY A 109 1.75 17.39 6.81
CA GLY A 109 0.81 16.65 7.63
C GLY A 109 1.14 15.20 7.72
N SER A 110 0.15 14.39 8.05
CA SER A 110 0.27 12.94 8.09
C SER A 110 -1.02 12.27 7.63
N VAL A 111 -0.88 11.04 7.22
CA VAL A 111 -1.99 10.13 6.89
C VAL A 111 -1.96 8.93 7.80
N ILE A 112 -3.14 8.44 8.16
CA ILE A 112 -3.33 7.17 8.84
C ILE A 112 -4.08 6.26 7.86
N ASP A 113 -3.52 5.12 7.55
CA ASP A 113 -4.06 4.18 6.58
C ASP A 113 -4.33 2.82 7.22
N LEU A 114 -5.51 2.29 6.96
CA LEU A 114 -5.85 0.90 7.25
C LEU A 114 -6.17 0.22 5.93
N SER A 115 -5.34 -0.74 5.55
CA SER A 115 -5.48 -1.44 4.27
C SER A 115 -5.44 -2.96 4.43
N CYS A 116 -6.17 -3.63 3.54
CA CYS A 116 -6.19 -5.08 3.39
C CYS A 116 -5.66 -5.41 2.01
N MET A 117 -4.51 -6.07 1.94
CA MET A 117 -3.78 -6.36 0.71
C MET A 117 -3.59 -7.84 0.50
N TYR A 118 -3.78 -8.29 -0.72
CA TYR A 118 -3.42 -9.63 -1.17
C TYR A 118 -1.99 -9.59 -1.72
N GLU A 119 -1.15 -10.53 -1.27
CA GLU A 119 0.24 -10.65 -1.70
C GLU A 119 0.44 -11.92 -2.49
N ILE A 120 1.19 -11.83 -3.59
CA ILE A 120 1.57 -12.94 -4.46
C ILE A 120 3.08 -13.03 -4.49
N ASN A 121 3.63 -14.11 -3.97
CA ASN A 121 5.05 -14.41 -3.98
C ASN A 121 5.44 -15.04 -5.32
N PHE A 122 6.56 -14.60 -5.91
CA PHE A 122 7.07 -15.18 -7.16
C PHE A 122 7.71 -16.55 -6.97
N PHE A 123 8.22 -16.83 -5.77
CA PHE A 123 8.81 -18.11 -5.42
C PHE A 123 8.15 -18.68 -4.17
N PRO A 124 8.13 -20.03 -4.00
CA PRO A 124 7.57 -20.64 -2.81
C PRO A 124 8.38 -20.22 -1.58
N TYR A 125 7.74 -19.43 -0.72
CA TYR A 125 8.38 -18.80 0.42
C TYR A 125 8.44 -19.74 1.62
N GLY A 126 9.64 -20.15 2.03
CA GLY A 126 9.86 -21.08 3.14
C GLY A 126 11.25 -20.99 3.76
N TYR A 127 11.43 -21.61 4.93
CA TYR A 127 12.72 -21.64 5.62
C TYR A 127 13.58 -22.83 5.20
N TYR A 128 12.97 -23.98 5.04
CA TYR A 128 13.67 -25.19 4.66
C TYR A 128 13.85 -25.24 3.14
N GLN A 129 15.08 -25.49 2.70
CA GLN A 129 15.36 -25.88 1.32
C GLN A 129 15.15 -27.40 1.24
N ASP A 130 13.90 -27.81 1.17
CA ASP A 130 13.54 -29.22 1.02
C ASP A 130 13.33 -29.59 -0.46
N PHE A 131 12.86 -30.81 -0.67
CA PHE A 131 12.60 -31.36 -2.01
C PHE A 131 11.65 -30.49 -2.87
N PHE A 132 10.82 -29.64 -2.23
CA PHE A 132 9.84 -28.76 -2.88
C PHE A 132 10.41 -27.40 -3.34
N GLY A 133 11.70 -27.15 -3.11
CA GLY A 133 12.38 -25.97 -3.65
C GLY A 133 12.02 -24.64 -2.97
N HIS A 134 11.62 -24.67 -1.70
CA HIS A 134 11.35 -23.46 -0.93
C HIS A 134 12.54 -22.50 -0.93
N LYS A 135 12.24 -21.21 -1.09
CA LYS A 135 13.23 -20.14 -1.09
C LYS A 135 13.05 -19.21 0.10
N ARG A 136 14.18 -18.87 0.75
CA ARG A 136 14.18 -17.89 1.84
C ARG A 136 13.96 -16.48 1.36
N LEU A 137 14.33 -16.17 0.12
CA LEU A 137 14.15 -14.88 -0.51
C LEU A 137 13.11 -15.00 -1.61
N THR A 138 12.10 -14.15 -1.55
CA THR A 138 11.09 -14.04 -2.62
C THR A 138 10.67 -12.60 -2.84
N PRO A 139 10.69 -12.11 -4.08
CA PRO A 139 9.94 -10.94 -4.47
C PRO A 139 8.45 -11.23 -4.41
N PHE A 140 7.65 -10.20 -4.19
CA PHE A 140 6.19 -10.32 -4.20
C PHE A 140 5.52 -9.06 -4.76
N LEU A 141 4.33 -9.25 -5.30
CA LEU A 141 3.40 -8.18 -5.63
C LEU A 141 2.33 -8.11 -4.56
N GLN A 142 1.80 -6.91 -4.33
CA GLN A 142 0.70 -6.69 -3.41
C GLN A 142 -0.29 -5.69 -3.99
N PHE A 143 -1.57 -5.94 -3.77
CA PHE A 143 -2.66 -5.05 -4.15
C PHE A 143 -3.85 -5.26 -3.22
N GLY A 144 -4.68 -4.27 -3.07
CA GLY A 144 -5.80 -4.39 -2.14
C GLY A 144 -6.72 -3.19 -2.13
N VAL A 145 -7.39 -3.04 -1.00
CA VAL A 145 -8.28 -1.91 -0.70
C VAL A 145 -7.96 -1.40 0.69
N GLY A 146 -8.15 -0.11 0.88
CA GLY A 146 -7.89 0.52 2.15
C GLY A 146 -8.71 1.79 2.35
N MET A 147 -8.55 2.34 3.54
CA MET A 147 -9.10 3.63 3.93
C MET A 147 -8.00 4.48 4.54
N THR A 148 -7.83 5.67 4.01
CA THR A 148 -6.85 6.66 4.47
C THR A 148 -7.59 7.83 5.12
N TYR A 149 -7.06 8.30 6.24
CA TYR A 149 -7.47 9.53 6.89
C TYR A 149 -6.32 10.55 6.82
N GLY A 150 -6.55 11.68 6.13
CA GLY A 150 -5.63 12.80 6.05
C GLY A 150 -5.82 13.78 7.20
N THR A 151 -4.74 14.12 7.91
CA THR A 151 -4.83 15.03 9.07
C THR A 151 -4.96 16.49 8.68
N VAL A 152 -4.48 16.90 7.50
CA VAL A 152 -4.53 18.28 7.00
C VAL A 152 -5.97 18.61 6.54
N GLY A 153 -6.46 17.87 5.57
CA GLY A 153 -7.83 18.07 5.07
C GLY A 153 -8.93 17.49 5.96
N LYS A 154 -8.56 16.80 7.06
CA LYS A 154 -9.49 16.13 7.99
C LYS A 154 -10.53 15.27 7.25
N ALA A 155 -10.09 14.61 6.20
CA ALA A 155 -10.93 13.84 5.30
C ALA A 155 -10.53 12.37 5.28
N ALA A 156 -11.53 11.51 5.25
CA ALA A 156 -11.35 10.08 5.00
C ALA A 156 -11.57 9.78 3.52
N SER A 157 -10.77 8.87 2.98
CA SER A 157 -10.84 8.43 1.59
C SER A 157 -10.65 6.93 1.49
N LEU A 158 -11.38 6.31 0.59
CA LEU A 158 -11.03 4.97 0.12
C LEU A 158 -9.77 5.05 -0.74
N ASN A 159 -8.94 4.03 -0.66
CA ASN A 159 -7.76 3.91 -1.51
C ASN A 159 -7.59 2.49 -2.07
N VAL A 160 -6.82 2.40 -3.14
CA VAL A 160 -6.37 1.14 -3.72
C VAL A 160 -4.85 1.11 -3.63
N PRO A 161 -4.27 0.40 -2.65
CA PRO A 161 -2.85 0.19 -2.58
C PRO A 161 -2.41 -0.83 -3.63
N VAL A 162 -1.33 -0.50 -4.35
CA VAL A 162 -0.64 -1.39 -5.28
C VAL A 162 0.86 -1.25 -5.05
N GLY A 163 1.55 -2.37 -4.93
CA GLY A 163 2.97 -2.31 -4.61
C GLY A 163 3.72 -3.61 -4.88
N LEU A 164 4.98 -3.56 -4.57
CA LEU A 164 5.91 -4.67 -4.68
C LEU A 164 6.87 -4.67 -3.48
N GLY A 165 7.51 -5.80 -3.27
CA GLY A 165 8.49 -5.91 -2.21
C GLY A 165 9.33 -7.17 -2.34
N VAL A 166 10.19 -7.34 -1.37
CA VAL A 166 11.05 -8.52 -1.23
C VAL A 166 10.98 -9.00 0.22
N LYS A 167 10.76 -10.30 0.41
CA LYS A 167 10.76 -10.95 1.73
C LYS A 167 11.97 -11.84 1.87
N TYR A 168 12.58 -11.82 3.04
CA TYR A 168 13.65 -12.72 3.42
C TYR A 168 13.33 -13.39 4.74
N ARG A 169 13.34 -14.72 4.75
CA ARG A 169 13.17 -15.53 5.96
C ARG A 169 14.49 -15.71 6.66
N ALA A 170 14.75 -14.86 7.64
CA ALA A 170 16.01 -14.85 8.38
C ALA A 170 16.12 -16.07 9.30
N SER A 171 15.02 -16.53 9.89
CA SER A 171 14.94 -17.67 10.79
C SER A 171 13.63 -18.44 10.57
N LYS A 172 13.44 -19.55 11.26
CA LYS A 172 12.18 -20.33 11.23
C LYS A 172 10.95 -19.47 11.49
N ARG A 173 11.08 -18.43 12.33
CA ARG A 173 9.97 -17.57 12.75
C ARG A 173 10.18 -16.08 12.48
N LEU A 174 11.39 -15.65 12.12
CA LEU A 174 11.70 -14.25 11.88
C LEU A 174 11.83 -14.00 10.38
N ASN A 175 11.12 -12.99 9.91
CA ASN A 175 11.17 -12.54 8.52
C ASN A 175 11.49 -11.06 8.49
N VAL A 176 12.28 -10.67 7.50
CA VAL A 176 12.56 -9.27 7.16
C VAL A 176 11.98 -9.02 5.77
N SER A 177 11.29 -7.93 5.57
CA SER A 177 10.86 -7.54 4.23
C SER A 177 11.07 -6.05 3.97
N PHE A 178 11.23 -5.73 2.70
CA PHE A 178 11.15 -4.37 2.19
C PHE A 178 9.90 -4.29 1.31
N ASP A 179 9.00 -3.40 1.68
CA ASP A 179 7.71 -3.19 1.03
C ASP A 179 7.67 -1.77 0.47
N TRP A 180 7.24 -1.62 -0.76
CA TRP A 180 6.89 -0.34 -1.35
C TRP A 180 5.49 -0.43 -1.95
N ALA A 181 4.63 0.53 -1.62
CA ALA A 181 3.26 0.60 -2.14
C ALA A 181 2.86 2.04 -2.44
N MET A 182 2.16 2.21 -3.57
CA MET A 182 1.43 3.43 -3.90
C MET A 182 -0.03 3.26 -3.51
N HIS A 183 -0.57 4.24 -2.80
CA HIS A 183 -1.96 4.32 -2.39
C HIS A 183 -2.68 5.31 -3.29
N PHE A 184 -3.50 4.79 -4.19
CA PHE A 184 -4.33 5.57 -5.10
C PHE A 184 -5.63 5.92 -4.39
N THR A 185 -5.76 7.16 -3.90
CA THR A 185 -6.95 7.59 -3.17
C THR A 185 -8.04 8.09 -4.10
N MET A 186 -9.27 8.07 -3.61
CA MET A 186 -10.44 8.58 -4.34
C MET A 186 -10.81 10.02 -3.95
N ASN A 187 -10.07 10.64 -3.04
CA ASN A 187 -10.34 11.98 -2.53
C ASN A 187 -9.18 12.93 -2.86
N ASP A 188 -9.52 14.21 -2.99
CA ASP A 188 -8.68 15.35 -3.34
C ASP A 188 -8.51 16.33 -2.17
N LYS A 189 -8.70 15.83 -0.95
CA LYS A 189 -8.69 16.66 0.27
C LYS A 189 -7.62 16.24 1.27
N ILE A 190 -6.68 15.39 0.88
CA ILE A 190 -5.63 14.92 1.80
C ILE A 190 -4.67 16.06 2.13
N ASP A 191 -4.36 16.90 1.16
CA ASP A 191 -3.53 18.09 1.29
C ASP A 191 -4.28 19.33 1.84
N GLY A 192 -5.62 19.25 1.94
CA GLY A 192 -6.48 20.34 2.41
C GLY A 192 -6.94 21.30 1.31
N LEU A 193 -6.60 21.04 0.06
CA LEU A 193 -7.09 21.78 -1.10
C LEU A 193 -8.22 20.99 -1.79
N GLU A 194 -9.13 21.70 -2.42
CA GLU A 194 -10.22 21.10 -3.20
C GLU A 194 -10.22 21.73 -4.59
N ASP A 195 -9.90 20.91 -5.61
CA ASP A 195 -9.84 21.31 -7.03
C ASP A 195 -9.12 22.67 -7.25
N PRO A 196 -7.87 22.88 -6.79
CA PRO A 196 -7.20 24.19 -6.82
C PRO A 196 -7.00 24.71 -8.24
N LEU A 197 -6.98 23.86 -9.24
CA LEU A 197 -6.85 24.21 -10.66
C LEU A 197 -8.19 24.22 -11.40
N GLY A 198 -9.32 24.05 -10.70
CA GLY A 198 -10.66 24.02 -11.29
C GLY A 198 -10.92 22.83 -12.22
N ILE A 199 -10.07 21.84 -12.22
CA ILE A 199 -10.18 20.65 -13.06
C ILE A 199 -11.01 19.61 -12.30
N LYS A 200 -12.31 19.55 -12.61
CA LYS A 200 -13.18 18.52 -12.04
C LYS A 200 -12.69 17.13 -12.41
N SER A 201 -12.32 16.38 -11.39
CA SER A 201 -11.78 15.05 -11.53
C SER A 201 -12.85 13.98 -11.30
N SER A 202 -12.71 12.83 -11.96
CA SER A 202 -13.57 11.66 -11.72
C SER A 202 -12.72 10.40 -11.51
N GLY A 203 -13.11 9.57 -10.54
CA GLY A 203 -12.39 8.35 -10.21
C GLY A 203 -11.03 8.62 -9.57
N PHE A 204 -9.94 8.13 -10.17
CA PHE A 204 -8.56 8.28 -9.67
C PHE A 204 -7.75 9.37 -10.39
N LYS A 205 -8.36 10.12 -11.32
CA LYS A 205 -7.68 11.22 -12.02
C LYS A 205 -7.68 12.48 -11.16
N ASN A 206 -6.56 13.20 -11.11
CA ASN A 206 -6.35 14.41 -10.34
C ASN A 206 -6.78 14.25 -8.87
N LYS A 207 -6.27 13.19 -8.24
CA LYS A 207 -6.50 12.88 -6.83
C LYS A 207 -5.17 12.80 -6.09
N ASP A 208 -5.24 13.03 -4.80
CA ASP A 208 -4.09 12.87 -3.92
C ASP A 208 -3.67 11.42 -3.83
N HIS A 209 -2.40 11.17 -4.08
CA HIS A 209 -1.79 9.85 -3.94
C HIS A 209 -0.59 9.94 -3.02
N TYR A 210 -0.23 8.84 -2.41
CA TYR A 210 1.01 8.80 -1.63
C TYR A 210 1.66 7.43 -1.73
N GLY A 211 2.98 7.42 -1.61
CA GLY A 211 3.77 6.21 -1.58
C GLY A 211 4.35 5.98 -0.20
N VAL A 212 4.44 4.72 0.20
CA VAL A 212 5.06 4.28 1.45
C VAL A 212 6.06 3.19 1.15
N ALA A 213 7.26 3.33 1.69
CA ALA A 213 8.31 2.31 1.65
C ALA A 213 8.71 1.95 3.09
N LEU A 214 8.59 0.68 3.47
CA LEU A 214 8.87 0.20 4.82
C LEU A 214 9.89 -0.94 4.79
N LEU A 215 10.86 -0.87 5.69
CA LEU A 215 11.65 -2.02 6.11
C LEU A 215 10.98 -2.63 7.34
N THR A 216 10.65 -3.91 7.28
CA THR A 216 9.75 -4.54 8.24
C THR A 216 10.36 -5.79 8.85
N LEU A 217 10.02 -6.05 10.10
CA LEU A 217 10.36 -7.26 10.83
C LEU A 217 9.08 -7.94 11.29
N THR A 218 8.94 -9.23 10.97
CA THR A 218 7.77 -10.01 11.36
C THR A 218 8.15 -11.30 12.07
N TYR A 219 7.24 -11.73 12.92
CA TYR A 219 7.30 -12.99 13.64
C TYR A 219 6.17 -13.91 13.18
N SER A 220 6.54 -15.12 12.73
CA SER A 220 5.61 -16.16 12.30
C SER A 220 5.15 -16.98 13.50
N PHE A 221 3.83 -17.17 13.65
CA PHE A 221 3.18 -17.93 14.70
C PHE A 221 2.04 -18.80 14.15
N ALA A 222 1.33 -19.52 15.00
CA ALA A 222 0.30 -20.49 14.62
C ALA A 222 0.86 -21.58 13.67
N PRO A 223 1.72 -22.49 14.18
CA PRO A 223 2.27 -23.56 13.37
C PRO A 223 1.15 -24.44 12.81
N ARG A 224 1.29 -24.85 11.57
CA ARG A 224 0.41 -25.82 10.93
C ARG A 224 0.86 -27.23 11.29
N CYS A 225 -0.08 -28.05 11.72
CA CYS A 225 0.21 -29.46 12.00
C CYS A 225 0.03 -30.26 10.70
N PRO A 226 1.10 -30.75 10.06
CA PRO A 226 0.99 -31.50 8.80
C PRO A 226 0.24 -32.83 8.96
N ASN A 227 0.13 -33.34 10.19
CA ASN A 227 -0.46 -34.66 10.48
C ASN A 227 -1.84 -34.60 11.16
N CYS A 228 -2.35 -33.46 11.54
CA CYS A 228 -3.61 -33.35 12.31
C CYS A 228 -4.88 -33.69 11.52
N ASN A 229 -4.82 -33.76 10.19
CA ASN A 229 -5.97 -34.09 9.33
C ASN A 229 -5.94 -35.54 8.78
N LYS A 230 -5.00 -36.38 9.20
CA LYS A 230 -4.90 -37.77 8.72
C LYS A 230 -5.53 -38.81 9.68
N ALA A 231 -6.18 -38.33 10.74
CA ALA A 231 -6.95 -39.20 11.63
C ALA A 231 -8.45 -39.13 11.25
N LYS A 232 -8.82 -39.80 10.17
CA LYS A 232 -10.15 -40.31 9.90
C LYS A 232 -10.01 -41.62 9.15
#